data_67fedf71d09eeed04826d65e5a6adac8
#
_entry.id   67fedf71d09eeed04826d65e5a6adac8
#
_cell.length_a   1.000
_cell.length_b   1.000
_cell.length_c   1.000
_cell.angle_alpha   90.00
_cell.angle_beta   90.00
_cell.angle_gamma   90.00
#
_symmetry.space_group_name_H-M   'P 1'
#
loop_
_entity.id
_entity.type
_entity.pdbx_description
1 polymer ?
#
loop_
_entity_poly.entity_id
_entity_poly.type
_entity_poly.pdbx_seq_one_letter_code
_entity_poly.pdbx_strand_id
1 'polypeptide(L)'
;MQEKKQTSAVTKWMTLIIVAIAGGLMTKLPYLRETYMVPSQEATGATKTQLGLIMSAYGIVNFICYFPGGILADKFSCKKLIIFSCFGTAAAGLWYWTMPGFVGLVIIHGIFAITTVFTFWAAMVKSINNLGGPDEQGRLFGFLEGGRGLIGTLVAFGSVAVFGKAIDQVGGMKNAIMYYSILLIIAGILAMIFLQD
;
A
#
# COMPACT_ATOMS: atom_id res chain seq x y z
N MET A 1 -26.48 -21.74 -8.92
CA MET A 1 -26.48 -20.27 -9.00
C MET A 1 -26.65 -19.76 -7.58
N GLN A 2 -25.57 -19.29 -6.93
CA GLN A 2 -25.73 -18.65 -5.60
C GLN A 2 -26.29 -17.24 -5.84
N GLU A 3 -27.45 -16.96 -5.25
CA GLU A 3 -27.99 -15.60 -5.19
C GLU A 3 -26.93 -14.69 -4.56
N LYS A 4 -26.39 -13.75 -5.33
CA LYS A 4 -25.53 -12.70 -4.81
C LYS A 4 -26.38 -11.88 -3.82
N LYS A 5 -26.10 -12.02 -2.54
CA LYS A 5 -26.70 -11.22 -1.47
C LYS A 5 -26.56 -9.76 -1.87
N GLN A 6 -27.65 -9.07 -2.05
CA GLN A 6 -27.66 -7.67 -2.49
C GLN A 6 -27.00 -6.82 -1.38
N THR A 7 -25.73 -6.46 -1.59
CA THR A 7 -24.97 -5.64 -0.64
C THR A 7 -25.65 -4.28 -0.55
N SER A 8 -25.90 -3.79 0.65
CA SER A 8 -26.48 -2.45 0.84
C SER A 8 -25.64 -1.40 0.12
N ALA A 9 -26.29 -0.38 -0.46
CA ALA A 9 -25.58 0.69 -1.17
C ALA A 9 -24.53 1.38 -0.27
N VAL A 10 -24.83 1.52 1.01
CA VAL A 10 -23.91 2.09 2.02
C VAL A 10 -22.67 1.21 2.17
N THR A 11 -22.84 -0.10 2.36
CA THR A 11 -21.73 -1.06 2.49
C THR A 11 -20.85 -1.07 1.23
N LYS A 12 -21.47 -1.01 0.05
CA LYS A 12 -20.79 -0.96 -1.25
C LYS A 12 -19.85 0.24 -1.33
N TRP A 13 -20.34 1.44 -1.07
CA TRP A 13 -19.55 2.67 -1.14
C TRP A 13 -18.51 2.77 -0.02
N MET A 14 -18.84 2.32 1.20
CA MET A 14 -17.87 2.25 2.30
C MET A 14 -16.71 1.32 1.95
N THR A 15 -16.98 0.14 1.43
CA THR A 15 -15.93 -0.80 0.99
C THR A 15 -15.04 -0.16 -0.07
N LEU A 16 -15.63 0.47 -1.07
CA LEU A 16 -14.89 1.14 -2.14
C LEU A 16 -13.98 2.26 -1.60
N ILE A 17 -14.50 3.11 -0.71
CA ILE A 17 -13.72 4.22 -0.11
C ILE A 17 -12.55 3.66 0.72
N ILE A 18 -12.79 2.67 1.56
CA ILE A 18 -11.73 2.10 2.43
C ILE A 18 -10.64 1.41 1.59
N VAL A 19 -11.06 0.66 0.58
CA VAL A 19 -10.12 -0.01 -0.33
C VAL A 19 -9.32 1.01 -1.16
N ALA A 20 -9.96 2.12 -1.58
CA ALA A 20 -9.27 3.22 -2.27
C ALA A 20 -8.26 3.93 -1.34
N ILE A 21 -8.61 4.16 -0.06
CA ILE A 21 -7.70 4.73 0.94
C ILE A 21 -6.48 3.80 1.12
N ALA A 22 -6.71 2.53 1.40
CA ALA A 22 -5.63 1.56 1.55
C ALA A 22 -4.76 1.48 0.29
N GLY A 23 -5.38 1.41 -0.90
CA GLY A 23 -4.68 1.34 -2.18
C GLY A 23 -3.87 2.59 -2.52
N GLY A 24 -4.33 3.78 -2.13
CA GLY A 24 -3.61 5.04 -2.30
C GLY A 24 -2.38 5.17 -1.39
N LEU A 25 -2.39 4.48 -0.23
CA LEU A 25 -1.29 4.48 0.73
C LEU A 25 -0.27 3.37 0.45
N MET A 26 -0.72 2.22 -0.05
CA MET A 26 0.04 0.97 -0.09
C MET A 26 1.38 1.08 -0.82
N THR A 27 1.46 1.89 -1.87
CA THR A 27 2.66 2.06 -2.68
C THR A 27 3.61 3.16 -2.18
N LYS A 28 3.20 3.96 -1.19
CA LYS A 28 3.97 5.15 -0.79
C LYS A 28 5.31 4.82 -0.15
N LEU A 29 5.36 3.82 0.74
CA LEU A 29 6.62 3.40 1.38
C LEU A 29 7.58 2.70 0.40
N PRO A 30 7.17 1.73 -0.43
CA PRO A 30 8.07 1.12 -1.42
C PRO A 30 8.67 2.12 -2.41
N TYR A 31 7.88 3.10 -2.86
CA TYR A 31 8.28 4.11 -3.84
C TYR A 31 8.74 5.44 -3.22
N LEU A 32 9.06 5.46 -1.92
CA LEU A 32 9.43 6.67 -1.19
C LEU A 32 10.61 7.42 -1.82
N ARG A 33 11.59 6.69 -2.38
CA ARG A 33 12.74 7.26 -3.09
C ARG A 33 12.37 8.12 -4.30
N GLU A 34 11.22 7.91 -4.91
CA GLU A 34 10.81 8.70 -6.10
C GLU A 34 10.53 10.15 -5.72
N THR A 35 10.02 10.37 -4.50
CA THR A 35 9.82 11.71 -3.96
C THR A 35 11.06 12.24 -3.24
N TYR A 36 11.82 11.37 -2.57
CA TYR A 36 12.90 11.72 -1.65
C TYR A 36 14.24 11.04 -2.02
N MET A 37 14.67 11.14 -3.29
CA MET A 37 15.88 10.45 -3.77
C MET A 37 17.12 10.86 -2.99
N VAL A 38 17.41 12.17 -2.89
CA VAL A 38 18.59 12.68 -2.17
C VAL A 38 18.50 12.40 -0.68
N PRO A 39 17.37 12.71 -0.01
CA PRO A 39 17.20 12.34 1.40
C PRO A 39 17.35 10.83 1.66
N SER A 40 16.90 9.97 0.74
CA SER A 40 17.07 8.52 0.86
C SER A 40 18.55 8.11 0.84
N GLN A 41 19.36 8.74 -0.01
CA GLN A 41 20.80 8.48 -0.06
C GLN A 41 21.49 8.91 1.23
N GLU A 42 21.23 10.12 1.70
CA GLU A 42 21.81 10.64 2.93
C GLU A 42 21.40 9.81 4.16
N ALA A 43 20.13 9.47 4.26
CA ALA A 43 19.60 8.74 5.42
C ALA A 43 20.07 7.29 5.51
N THR A 44 20.27 6.62 4.38
CA THR A 44 20.59 5.19 4.35
C THR A 44 22.03 4.90 4.00
N GLY A 45 22.79 5.90 3.52
CA GLY A 45 24.13 5.75 2.97
C GLY A 45 24.17 4.96 1.64
N ALA A 46 23.01 4.65 1.04
CA ALA A 46 22.93 3.89 -0.20
C ALA A 46 23.21 4.79 -1.41
N THR A 47 23.98 4.29 -2.36
CA THR A 47 24.20 4.97 -3.65
C THR A 47 22.96 4.94 -4.52
N LYS A 48 22.87 5.81 -5.54
CA LYS A 48 21.78 5.79 -6.54
C LYS A 48 21.64 4.40 -7.19
N THR A 49 22.76 3.77 -7.50
CA THR A 49 22.80 2.43 -8.10
C THR A 49 22.21 1.39 -7.15
N GLN A 50 22.58 1.43 -5.87
CA GLN A 50 22.02 0.53 -4.86
C GLN A 50 20.52 0.71 -4.67
N LEU A 51 20.03 1.96 -4.61
CA LEU A 51 18.60 2.25 -4.58
C LEU A 51 17.89 1.74 -5.85
N GLY A 52 18.55 1.81 -7.01
CA GLY A 52 18.08 1.21 -8.26
C GLY A 52 17.97 -0.31 -8.19
N LEU A 53 19.00 -0.98 -7.66
CA LEU A 53 19.01 -2.45 -7.48
C LEU A 53 17.92 -2.91 -6.52
N ILE A 54 17.67 -2.18 -5.41
CA ILE A 54 16.56 -2.46 -4.49
C ILE A 54 15.23 -2.45 -5.22
N MET A 55 14.99 -1.44 -6.07
CA MET A 55 13.75 -1.36 -6.84
C MET A 55 13.65 -2.44 -7.92
N SER A 56 14.76 -2.82 -8.53
CA SER A 56 14.77 -3.94 -9.48
C SER A 56 14.43 -5.26 -8.76
N ALA A 57 15.02 -5.51 -7.60
CA ALA A 57 14.69 -6.67 -6.77
C ALA A 57 13.21 -6.66 -6.35
N TYR A 58 12.70 -5.51 -5.90
CA TYR A 58 11.28 -5.32 -5.59
C TYR A 58 10.38 -5.64 -6.80
N GLY A 59 10.73 -5.13 -7.99
CA GLY A 59 9.99 -5.40 -9.23
C GLY A 59 10.00 -6.88 -9.62
N ILE A 60 11.12 -7.58 -9.49
CA ILE A 60 11.22 -9.02 -9.76
C ILE A 60 10.34 -9.82 -8.80
N VAL A 61 10.40 -9.51 -7.49
CA VAL A 61 9.56 -10.18 -6.50
C VAL A 61 8.08 -9.89 -6.76
N ASN A 62 7.72 -8.65 -7.11
CA ASN A 62 6.34 -8.29 -7.49
C ASN A 62 5.85 -9.12 -8.68
N PHE A 63 6.67 -9.25 -9.72
CA PHE A 63 6.33 -10.05 -10.89
C PHE A 63 6.05 -11.51 -10.53
N ILE A 64 6.91 -12.11 -9.71
CA ILE A 64 6.74 -13.49 -9.22
C ILE A 64 5.47 -13.61 -8.35
N CYS A 65 5.21 -12.62 -7.49
CA CYS A 65 4.08 -12.61 -6.56
C CYS A 65 2.71 -12.37 -7.22
N TYR A 66 2.69 -11.80 -8.41
CA TYR A 66 1.44 -11.40 -9.07
C TYR A 66 0.52 -12.59 -9.33
N PHE A 67 1.07 -13.66 -9.90
CA PHE A 67 0.29 -14.84 -10.24
C PHE A 67 -0.19 -15.63 -9.00
N PRO A 68 0.68 -16.01 -8.04
CA PRO A 68 0.22 -16.72 -6.85
C PRO A 68 -0.63 -15.85 -5.92
N GLY A 69 -0.51 -14.52 -5.98
CA GLY A 69 -1.38 -13.59 -5.25
C GLY A 69 -2.85 -13.71 -5.64
N GLY A 70 -3.15 -13.95 -6.92
CA GLY A 70 -4.51 -14.24 -7.39
C GLY A 70 -5.09 -15.49 -6.73
N ILE A 71 -4.31 -16.58 -6.71
CA ILE A 71 -4.71 -17.85 -6.08
C ILE A 71 -4.93 -17.65 -4.57
N LEU A 72 -4.09 -16.84 -3.92
CA LEU A 72 -4.24 -16.51 -2.50
C LEU A 72 -5.56 -15.78 -2.22
N ALA A 73 -5.87 -14.77 -3.03
CA ALA A 73 -7.13 -14.02 -2.90
C ALA A 73 -8.36 -14.91 -3.13
N ASP A 74 -8.25 -15.98 -3.93
CA ASP A 74 -9.35 -16.91 -4.13
C ASP A 74 -9.59 -17.83 -2.94
N LYS A 75 -8.56 -18.16 -2.19
CA LYS A 75 -8.64 -19.06 -1.04
C LYS A 75 -8.94 -18.36 0.28
N PHE A 76 -8.56 -17.12 0.41
CA PHE A 76 -8.65 -16.36 1.66
C PHE A 76 -9.62 -15.18 1.54
N SER A 77 -10.12 -14.74 2.69
CA SER A 77 -10.96 -13.54 2.79
C SER A 77 -10.20 -12.30 2.34
N CYS A 78 -10.79 -11.53 1.41
CA CYS A 78 -10.20 -10.28 0.95
C CYS A 78 -10.00 -9.29 2.09
N LYS A 79 -10.94 -9.21 3.04
CA LYS A 79 -10.82 -8.40 4.25
C LYS A 79 -9.55 -8.73 5.03
N LYS A 80 -9.31 -10.02 5.33
CA LYS A 80 -8.13 -10.46 6.10
C LYS A 80 -6.84 -10.14 5.37
N LEU A 81 -6.80 -10.34 4.06
CA LEU A 81 -5.63 -10.03 3.24
C LEU A 81 -5.34 -8.53 3.22
N ILE A 82 -6.34 -7.66 3.07
CA ILE A 82 -6.18 -6.20 3.09
C ILE A 82 -5.68 -5.73 4.47
N ILE A 83 -6.25 -6.25 5.56
CA ILE A 83 -5.82 -5.93 6.93
C ILE A 83 -4.35 -6.34 7.13
N PHE A 84 -4.02 -7.60 6.79
CA PHE A 84 -2.64 -8.10 6.88
C PHE A 84 -1.67 -7.22 6.08
N SER A 85 -2.06 -6.82 4.88
CA SER A 85 -1.25 -5.96 4.01
C SER A 85 -1.00 -4.58 4.64
N CYS A 86 -2.02 -3.94 5.19
CA CYS A 86 -1.89 -2.63 5.82
C CYS A 86 -0.94 -2.69 7.02
N PHE A 87 -1.15 -3.62 7.94
CA PHE A 87 -0.30 -3.74 9.13
C PHE A 87 1.10 -4.26 8.79
N GLY A 88 1.23 -5.20 7.85
CA GLY A 88 2.52 -5.72 7.41
C GLY A 88 3.37 -4.65 6.73
N THR A 89 2.75 -3.83 5.86
CA THR A 89 3.46 -2.70 5.23
C THR A 89 3.83 -1.64 6.26
N ALA A 90 2.96 -1.35 7.23
CA ALA A 90 3.26 -0.42 8.31
C ALA A 90 4.43 -0.92 9.18
N ALA A 91 4.44 -2.19 9.55
CA ALA A 91 5.51 -2.80 10.34
C ALA A 91 6.86 -2.76 9.59
N ALA A 92 6.87 -3.08 8.30
CA ALA A 92 8.05 -2.93 7.46
C ALA A 92 8.50 -1.46 7.34
N GLY A 93 7.54 -0.52 7.30
CA GLY A 93 7.79 0.91 7.36
C GLY A 93 8.44 1.35 8.67
N LEU A 94 8.00 0.83 9.82
CA LEU A 94 8.64 1.08 11.12
C LEU A 94 10.06 0.51 11.17
N TRP A 95 10.33 -0.61 10.53
CA TRP A 95 11.70 -1.08 10.36
C TRP A 95 12.49 -0.16 9.43
N TYR A 96 11.92 0.30 8.33
CA TYR A 96 12.55 1.28 7.44
C TYR A 96 12.91 2.58 8.17
N TRP A 97 12.10 3.01 9.13
CA TRP A 97 12.35 4.19 9.97
C TRP A 97 13.67 4.10 10.74
N THR A 98 14.17 2.91 11.05
CA THR A 98 15.48 2.72 11.68
C THR A 98 16.65 2.99 10.73
N MET A 99 16.39 3.29 9.46
CA MET A 99 17.40 3.55 8.42
C MET A 99 18.40 2.40 8.28
N PRO A 100 17.97 1.17 8.03
CA PRO A 100 18.89 0.05 7.89
C PRO A 100 19.76 0.23 6.64
N GLY A 101 20.96 -0.35 6.66
CA GLY A 101 21.84 -0.37 5.50
C GLY A 101 21.27 -1.15 4.31
N PHE A 102 22.04 -1.21 3.22
CA PHE A 102 21.61 -1.79 1.94
C PHE A 102 20.91 -3.15 2.04
N VAL A 103 21.46 -4.10 2.80
CA VAL A 103 20.87 -5.45 2.96
C VAL A 103 19.50 -5.37 3.64
N GLY A 104 19.38 -4.55 4.69
CA GLY A 104 18.10 -4.35 5.36
C GLY A 104 17.06 -3.73 4.44
N LEU A 105 17.44 -2.79 3.59
CA LEU A 105 16.57 -2.18 2.59
C LEU A 105 16.08 -3.21 1.55
N VAL A 106 16.93 -4.12 1.11
CA VAL A 106 16.55 -5.21 0.19
C VAL A 106 15.50 -6.10 0.84
N ILE A 107 15.69 -6.50 2.10
CA ILE A 107 14.74 -7.34 2.83
C ILE A 107 13.40 -6.61 3.03
N ILE A 108 13.44 -5.34 3.43
CA ILE A 108 12.22 -4.52 3.62
C ILE A 108 11.44 -4.43 2.31
N HIS A 109 12.09 -4.21 1.17
CA HIS A 109 11.40 -4.14 -0.12
C HIS A 109 10.86 -5.51 -0.55
N GLY A 110 11.52 -6.62 -0.17
CA GLY A 110 10.96 -7.95 -0.29
C GLY A 110 9.66 -8.12 0.51
N ILE A 111 9.64 -7.64 1.76
CA ILE A 111 8.42 -7.62 2.59
C ILE A 111 7.35 -6.73 1.95
N PHE A 112 7.71 -5.55 1.44
CA PHE A 112 6.78 -4.69 0.72
C PHE A 112 6.18 -5.39 -0.49
N ALA A 113 6.95 -6.16 -1.26
CA ALA A 113 6.42 -6.92 -2.40
C ALA A 113 5.34 -7.93 -1.96
N ILE A 114 5.58 -8.64 -0.85
CA ILE A 114 4.60 -9.57 -0.28
C ILE A 114 3.35 -8.82 0.17
N THR A 115 3.49 -7.73 0.91
CA THR A 115 2.35 -7.03 1.48
C THR A 115 1.57 -6.19 0.46
N THR A 116 2.24 -5.64 -0.56
CA THR A 116 1.59 -4.76 -1.55
C THR A 116 1.05 -5.50 -2.76
N VAL A 117 1.73 -6.54 -3.24
CA VAL A 117 1.32 -7.26 -4.46
C VAL A 117 0.75 -8.62 -4.13
N PHE A 118 1.49 -9.46 -3.40
CA PHE A 118 1.06 -10.83 -3.14
C PHE A 118 -0.24 -10.92 -2.34
N THR A 119 -0.42 -10.06 -1.32
CA THR A 119 -1.61 -10.12 -0.47
C THR A 119 -2.62 -9.01 -0.77
N PHE A 120 -2.18 -7.79 -1.09
CA PHE A 120 -3.10 -6.67 -1.23
C PHE A 120 -3.73 -6.58 -2.62
N TRP A 121 -2.93 -6.62 -3.70
CA TRP A 121 -3.41 -6.25 -5.03
C TRP A 121 -4.58 -7.11 -5.51
N ALA A 122 -4.42 -8.43 -5.47
CA ALA A 122 -5.47 -9.35 -5.88
C ALA A 122 -6.71 -9.28 -4.98
N ALA A 123 -6.52 -9.12 -3.66
CA ALA A 123 -7.61 -8.94 -2.71
C ALA A 123 -8.39 -7.64 -2.97
N MET A 124 -7.70 -6.54 -3.30
CA MET A 124 -8.30 -5.26 -3.68
C MET A 124 -9.17 -5.43 -4.92
N VAL A 125 -8.61 -5.97 -6.01
CA VAL A 125 -9.34 -6.18 -7.27
C VAL A 125 -10.56 -7.07 -7.06
N LYS A 126 -10.41 -8.18 -6.34
CA LYS A 126 -11.52 -9.11 -6.05
C LYS A 126 -12.59 -8.47 -5.16
N SER A 127 -12.20 -7.66 -4.18
CA SER A 127 -13.16 -6.93 -3.33
C SER A 127 -14.08 -6.04 -4.18
N ILE A 128 -13.52 -5.32 -5.14
CA ILE A 128 -14.30 -4.44 -6.02
C ILE A 128 -15.15 -5.23 -7.01
N ASN A 129 -14.60 -6.31 -7.59
CA ASN A 129 -15.37 -7.20 -8.47
C ASN A 129 -16.62 -7.77 -7.79
N ASN A 130 -16.56 -8.00 -6.48
CA ASN A 130 -17.67 -8.54 -5.72
C ASN A 130 -18.77 -7.51 -5.39
N LEU A 131 -18.49 -6.20 -5.55
CA LEU A 131 -19.43 -5.13 -5.18
C LEU A 131 -20.55 -4.90 -6.21
N GLY A 132 -20.38 -5.32 -7.46
CA GLY A 132 -21.38 -5.04 -8.49
C GLY A 132 -21.42 -6.07 -9.60
N GLY A 133 -22.45 -5.98 -10.48
CA GLY A 133 -22.59 -6.78 -11.69
C GLY A 133 -21.65 -6.32 -12.82
N PRO A 134 -21.63 -7.05 -13.95
CA PRO A 134 -20.78 -6.73 -15.10
C PRO A 134 -20.94 -5.30 -15.59
N ASP A 135 -22.19 -4.78 -15.62
CA ASP A 135 -22.51 -3.43 -16.12
C ASP A 135 -22.00 -2.30 -15.20
N GLU A 136 -21.67 -2.60 -13.93
CA GLU A 136 -21.19 -1.62 -12.98
C GLU A 136 -19.66 -1.62 -12.82
N GLN A 137 -18.95 -2.63 -13.33
CA GLN A 137 -17.51 -2.82 -13.08
C GLN A 137 -16.68 -1.63 -13.56
N GLY A 138 -16.94 -1.12 -14.75
CA GLY A 138 -16.23 0.06 -15.27
C GLY A 138 -16.33 1.27 -14.35
N ARG A 139 -17.53 1.52 -13.81
CA ARG A 139 -17.77 2.61 -12.85
C ARG A 139 -17.07 2.38 -11.52
N LEU A 140 -17.14 1.17 -10.97
CA LEU A 140 -16.52 0.83 -9.70
C LEU A 140 -14.99 0.93 -9.75
N PHE A 141 -14.38 0.40 -10.80
CA PHE A 141 -12.93 0.54 -11.00
C PHE A 141 -12.52 1.99 -11.30
N GLY A 142 -13.34 2.75 -12.03
CA GLY A 142 -13.10 4.18 -12.24
C GLY A 142 -13.07 4.96 -10.92
N PHE A 143 -14.02 4.70 -10.01
CA PHE A 143 -14.02 5.31 -8.69
C PHE A 143 -12.88 4.80 -7.80
N LEU A 144 -12.52 3.51 -7.88
CA LEU A 144 -11.37 2.97 -7.18
C LEU A 144 -10.08 3.69 -7.59
N GLU A 145 -9.78 3.70 -8.87
CA GLU A 145 -8.52 4.27 -9.38
C GLU A 145 -8.46 5.79 -9.19
N GLY A 146 -9.56 6.50 -9.45
CA GLY A 146 -9.67 7.93 -9.17
C GLY A 146 -9.51 8.24 -7.67
N GLY A 147 -10.14 7.45 -6.81
CA GLY A 147 -10.01 7.55 -5.35
C GLY A 147 -8.58 7.27 -4.87
N ARG A 148 -7.96 6.21 -5.36
CA ARG A 148 -6.55 5.89 -5.06
C ARG A 148 -5.60 7.02 -5.48
N GLY A 149 -5.79 7.57 -6.67
CA GLY A 149 -5.01 8.68 -7.18
C GLY A 149 -5.16 9.93 -6.31
N LEU A 150 -6.40 10.29 -5.98
CA LEU A 150 -6.71 11.44 -5.11
C LEU A 150 -6.10 11.28 -3.72
N ILE A 151 -6.35 10.17 -3.05
CA ILE A 151 -5.78 9.87 -1.73
C ILE A 151 -4.25 9.86 -1.80
N GLY A 152 -3.69 9.18 -2.80
CA GLY A 152 -2.25 9.12 -2.99
C GLY A 152 -1.60 10.51 -3.15
N THR A 153 -2.29 11.44 -3.82
CA THR A 153 -1.84 12.83 -3.96
C THR A 153 -1.94 13.60 -2.65
N LEU A 154 -3.07 13.53 -1.98
CA LEU A 154 -3.29 14.24 -0.71
C LEU A 154 -2.30 13.79 0.37
N VAL A 155 -2.06 12.49 0.50
CA VAL A 155 -1.10 11.98 1.49
C VAL A 155 0.35 12.28 1.10
N ALA A 156 0.66 12.43 -0.19
CA ALA A 156 1.97 12.88 -0.63
C ALA A 156 2.24 14.33 -0.22
N PHE A 157 1.28 15.24 -0.38
CA PHE A 157 1.40 16.60 0.13
C PHE A 157 1.58 16.64 1.66
N GLY A 158 0.82 15.83 2.40
CA GLY A 158 0.99 15.68 3.85
C GLY A 158 2.39 15.21 4.22
N SER A 159 2.95 14.25 3.47
CA SER A 159 4.31 13.73 3.65
C SER A 159 5.36 14.85 3.46
N VAL A 160 5.24 15.66 2.41
CA VAL A 160 6.16 16.79 2.17
C VAL A 160 6.06 17.80 3.32
N ALA A 161 4.86 18.08 3.81
CA ALA A 161 4.66 19.00 4.92
C ALA A 161 5.30 18.51 6.23
N VAL A 162 5.23 17.21 6.56
CA VAL A 162 5.88 16.66 7.77
C VAL A 162 7.41 16.51 7.57
N PHE A 163 7.84 16.21 6.35
CA PHE A 163 9.26 16.19 5.99
C PHE A 163 9.92 17.57 6.27
N GLY A 164 9.28 18.64 5.79
CA GLY A 164 9.81 20.01 5.94
C GLY A 164 9.84 20.54 7.39
N LYS A 165 9.27 19.82 8.37
CA LYS A 165 9.38 20.18 9.79
C LYS A 165 10.69 19.73 10.45
N ALA A 166 11.46 18.87 9.81
CA ALA A 166 12.73 18.40 10.33
C ALA A 166 13.86 19.40 10.02
N ILE A 167 14.90 19.35 10.84
CA ILE A 167 16.08 20.21 10.70
C ILE A 167 17.00 19.71 9.58
N ASP A 168 17.03 18.39 9.37
CA ASP A 168 17.89 17.72 8.39
C ASP A 168 17.13 16.72 7.52
N GLN A 169 17.80 16.24 6.48
CA GLN A 169 17.24 15.30 5.50
C GLN A 169 16.89 13.95 6.12
N VAL A 170 17.69 13.47 7.07
CA VAL A 170 17.50 12.19 7.74
C VAL A 170 16.25 12.25 8.63
N GLY A 171 16.12 13.33 9.40
CA GLY A 171 14.92 13.58 10.21
C GLY A 171 13.66 13.72 9.35
N GLY A 172 13.77 14.42 8.21
CA GLY A 172 12.69 14.54 7.23
C GLY A 172 12.23 13.19 6.69
N MET A 173 13.17 12.32 6.31
CA MET A 173 12.88 10.95 5.88
C MET A 173 12.17 10.13 6.97
N LYS A 174 12.68 10.21 8.21
CA LYS A 174 12.05 9.53 9.36
C LYS A 174 10.63 10.01 9.58
N ASN A 175 10.39 11.32 9.50
CA ASN A 175 9.04 11.90 9.62
C ASN A 175 8.10 11.39 8.52
N ALA A 176 8.57 11.35 7.26
CA ALA A 176 7.77 10.87 6.14
C ALA A 176 7.42 9.38 6.28
N ILE A 177 8.39 8.54 6.67
CA ILE A 177 8.16 7.10 6.88
C ILE A 177 7.18 6.87 8.03
N MET A 178 7.37 7.56 9.15
CA MET A 178 6.46 7.45 10.29
C MET A 178 5.04 7.89 9.92
N TYR A 179 4.90 9.00 9.20
CA TYR A 179 3.63 9.50 8.71
C TYR A 179 2.87 8.46 7.87
N TYR A 180 3.52 7.86 6.85
CA TYR A 180 2.91 6.82 6.04
C TYR A 180 2.60 5.55 6.83
N SER A 181 3.47 5.16 7.76
CA SER A 181 3.24 4.00 8.61
C SER A 181 2.01 4.18 9.51
N ILE A 182 1.84 5.36 10.11
CA ILE A 182 0.65 5.70 10.91
C ILE A 182 -0.61 5.66 10.04
N LEU A 183 -0.59 6.24 8.86
CA LEU A 183 -1.74 6.23 7.95
C LEU A 183 -2.12 4.81 7.52
N LEU A 184 -1.15 3.93 7.29
CA LEU A 184 -1.40 2.52 6.99
C LEU A 184 -2.01 1.76 8.17
N ILE A 185 -1.58 2.05 9.40
CA ILE A 185 -2.21 1.51 10.61
C ILE A 185 -3.67 1.96 10.69
N ILE A 186 -3.94 3.24 10.46
CA ILE A 186 -5.32 3.79 10.45
C ILE A 186 -6.14 3.11 9.35
N ALA A 187 -5.61 2.97 8.14
CA ALA A 187 -6.28 2.27 7.05
C ALA A 187 -6.59 0.79 7.40
N GLY A 188 -5.65 0.10 8.07
CA GLY A 188 -5.84 -1.26 8.55
C GLY A 188 -6.96 -1.37 9.61
N ILE A 189 -7.02 -0.40 10.54
CA ILE A 189 -8.10 -0.32 11.54
C ILE A 189 -9.45 -0.06 10.87
N LEU A 190 -9.52 0.87 9.91
CA LEU A 190 -10.75 1.12 9.15
C LEU A 190 -11.19 -0.12 8.37
N ALA A 191 -10.25 -0.83 7.75
CA ALA A 191 -10.53 -2.09 7.07
C ALA A 191 -11.05 -3.16 8.04
N MET A 192 -10.50 -3.25 9.24
CA MET A 192 -10.94 -4.19 10.28
C MET A 192 -12.38 -3.93 10.71
N ILE A 193 -12.75 -2.67 10.90
CA ILE A 193 -14.07 -2.28 11.42
C ILE A 193 -15.14 -2.36 10.33
N PHE A 194 -14.86 -1.86 9.14
CA PHE A 194 -15.88 -1.58 8.14
C PHE A 194 -15.93 -2.56 6.96
N LEU A 195 -14.83 -3.23 6.62
CA LEU A 195 -14.90 -4.24 5.56
C LEU A 195 -15.67 -5.47 6.05
N GLN A 196 -16.46 -6.03 5.16
CA GLN A 196 -17.18 -7.29 5.37
C GLN A 196 -16.58 -8.38 4.49
N ASP A 197 -16.66 -9.64 4.94
CA ASP A 197 -16.29 -10.83 4.15
C ASP A 197 -17.37 -11.23 3.16
#